data_9dc65004a4b9c3ffdb43e927213b73de
#
_entry.id   9dc65004a4b9c3ffdb43e927213b73de
#
_cell.length_a   1.000
_cell.length_b   1.000
_cell.length_c   1.000
_cell.angle_alpha   90.00
_cell.angle_beta   90.00
_cell.angle_gamma   90.00
#
_symmetry.space_group_name_H-M   'P 1'
#
loop_
_entity.id
_entity.type
_entity.pdbx_description
1 polymer ?
#
loop_
_entity_poly.entity_id
_entity_poly.type
_entity_poly.pdbx_seq_one_letter_code
_entity_poly.pdbx_strand_id
1 'polypeptide(L)'
;YLTYLIGKELSEENFRTMQAYFDELQKQGKKAVLRFAYERDFMGRSPVGPTGEQILAHLDQLKPFLEKNKDLILVVQAGMIGAWGEWHSSVQGLENSEETKAAVLEKLLSVVPAERNVQVRLPEFKNLLKDKPELYKRLSFHDDFIVIRPDRWDADMHEGTPKFDQIVAESPYLVVDGELPWGFWSVGADPDSPSAGWIIDGMQAARRLFLQHYTSLSIIHNYKEQHPNNRFDENNPPEYSMVVWKKTMITEDSLLQHHMPVSDSYFRKKDGTKVKRNMFDCIRDHLGYRIELQSLQLPSKFVSGKENVLKLSLKNRGFATVFGEHPVYFVLIDDAGEVTEFPTDANPKNWQPFEPKDSAYTSLMHTVDVSLELPASVTAGTYKLGLWIPDGSDRLRYNPRYAIHCANGDTDWWISKDGKYGVNVLTAVEVE
;
A
#
# COMPACT_ATOMS: atom_id res chain seq x y z
N TYR A 1 -11.64 10.28 -14.89
CA TYR A 1 -12.90 10.97 -14.60
C TYR A 1 -14.01 10.57 -15.56
N LEU A 2 -15.23 10.39 -15.02
CA LEU A 2 -16.44 10.03 -15.78
C LEU A 2 -17.31 11.27 -16.10
N THR A 3 -16.79 12.48 -15.99
CA THR A 3 -17.55 13.73 -16.12
C THR A 3 -18.36 13.83 -17.41
N TYR A 4 -17.76 13.46 -18.54
CA TYR A 4 -18.40 13.49 -19.85
C TYR A 4 -19.37 12.32 -20.11
N LEU A 5 -19.52 11.41 -19.14
CA LEU A 5 -20.43 10.27 -19.22
C LEU A 5 -21.70 10.48 -18.39
N ILE A 6 -21.88 11.64 -17.78
CA ILE A 6 -23.12 11.98 -17.08
C ILE A 6 -24.28 11.97 -18.10
N GLY A 7 -25.33 11.21 -17.79
CA GLY A 7 -26.47 10.99 -18.70
C GLY A 7 -26.22 10.02 -19.84
N LYS A 8 -25.11 9.27 -19.84
CA LYS A 8 -24.74 8.29 -20.86
C LYS A 8 -24.31 6.98 -20.21
N GLU A 9 -24.35 5.90 -20.95
CA GLU A 9 -23.75 4.62 -20.56
C GLU A 9 -22.25 4.60 -20.86
N LEU A 10 -21.52 3.72 -20.17
CA LEU A 10 -20.13 3.41 -20.50
C LEU A 10 -20.08 2.62 -21.81
N SER A 11 -19.34 3.12 -22.79
CA SER A 11 -19.17 2.50 -24.10
C SER A 11 -17.96 1.54 -24.11
N GLU A 12 -17.89 0.68 -25.12
CA GLU A 12 -16.72 -0.17 -25.37
C GLU A 12 -15.42 0.63 -25.51
N GLU A 13 -15.48 1.84 -26.09
CA GLU A 13 -14.34 2.74 -26.21
C GLU A 13 -13.84 3.20 -24.84
N ASN A 14 -14.74 3.50 -23.91
CA ASN A 14 -14.36 3.86 -22.54
C ASN A 14 -13.64 2.69 -21.88
N PHE A 15 -14.13 1.46 -22.03
CA PHE A 15 -13.48 0.27 -21.47
C PHE A 15 -12.12 -0.01 -22.14
N ARG A 16 -11.97 0.19 -23.45
CA ARG A 16 -10.67 0.08 -24.13
C ARG A 16 -9.66 1.09 -23.60
N THR A 17 -10.08 2.32 -23.40
CA THR A 17 -9.23 3.38 -22.84
C THR A 17 -8.78 3.04 -21.43
N MET A 18 -9.70 2.60 -20.57
CA MET A 18 -9.35 2.18 -19.21
C MET A 18 -8.42 0.96 -19.21
N GLN A 19 -8.67 -0.01 -20.11
CA GLN A 19 -7.82 -1.20 -20.21
C GLN A 19 -6.38 -0.86 -20.60
N ALA A 20 -6.16 0.10 -21.47
CA ALA A 20 -4.82 0.54 -21.86
C ALA A 20 -3.99 1.03 -20.66
N TYR A 21 -4.62 1.69 -19.67
CA TYR A 21 -3.94 2.07 -18.42
C TYR A 21 -3.56 0.84 -17.60
N PHE A 22 -4.43 -0.16 -17.49
CA PHE A 22 -4.12 -1.39 -16.75
C PHE A 22 -3.02 -2.22 -17.43
N ASP A 23 -3.02 -2.26 -18.76
CA ASP A 23 -1.95 -2.92 -19.52
C ASP A 23 -0.60 -2.24 -19.31
N GLU A 24 -0.58 -0.91 -19.21
CA GLU A 24 0.63 -0.16 -18.89
C GLU A 24 1.08 -0.37 -17.43
N LEU A 25 0.15 -0.40 -16.46
CA LEU A 25 0.46 -0.74 -15.06
C LEU A 25 1.14 -2.11 -14.98
N GLN A 26 0.62 -3.11 -15.70
CA GLN A 26 1.22 -4.44 -15.73
C GLN A 26 2.65 -4.43 -16.27
N LYS A 27 2.92 -3.70 -17.36
CA LYS A 27 4.27 -3.54 -17.91
C LYS A 27 5.23 -2.90 -16.92
N GLN A 28 4.72 -1.95 -16.13
CA GLN A 28 5.52 -1.22 -15.14
C GLN A 28 5.67 -1.96 -13.80
N GLY A 29 5.03 -3.12 -13.60
CA GLY A 29 5.03 -3.84 -12.34
C GLY A 29 4.29 -3.09 -11.23
N LYS A 30 3.18 -2.43 -11.56
CA LYS A 30 2.40 -1.60 -10.65
C LYS A 30 1.00 -2.15 -10.46
N LYS A 31 0.40 -1.87 -9.30
CA LYS A 31 -1.02 -2.07 -9.01
C LYS A 31 -1.71 -0.71 -8.83
N ALA A 32 -3.01 -0.68 -9.08
CA ALA A 32 -3.81 0.54 -9.00
C ALA A 32 -4.40 0.75 -7.60
N VAL A 33 -4.33 1.97 -7.10
CA VAL A 33 -5.30 2.55 -6.19
C VAL A 33 -6.33 3.25 -7.08
N LEU A 34 -7.54 2.69 -7.18
CA LEU A 34 -8.50 3.04 -8.24
C LEU A 34 -9.64 3.88 -7.67
N ARG A 35 -9.89 5.05 -8.26
CA ARG A 35 -11.04 5.92 -7.93
C ARG A 35 -11.76 6.32 -9.21
N PHE A 36 -13.07 6.21 -9.22
CA PHE A 36 -13.93 6.79 -10.24
C PHE A 36 -14.62 8.04 -9.70
N ALA A 37 -14.64 9.10 -10.47
CA ALA A 37 -15.26 10.36 -10.09
C ALA A 37 -15.90 11.05 -11.30
N TYR A 38 -16.94 11.83 -11.08
CA TYR A 38 -17.61 12.61 -12.12
C TYR A 38 -17.25 14.08 -12.03
N GLU A 39 -17.29 14.64 -10.84
CA GLU A 39 -17.18 16.08 -10.61
C GLU A 39 -15.73 16.49 -10.37
N ARG A 40 -15.26 17.45 -11.18
CA ARG A 40 -13.88 17.96 -11.14
C ARG A 40 -13.71 19.22 -10.33
N ASP A 41 -14.83 19.90 -10.07
CA ASP A 41 -14.82 21.19 -9.41
C ASP A 41 -15.29 21.10 -7.97
N PHE A 42 -14.79 22.01 -7.20
CA PHE A 42 -15.08 22.19 -5.80
C PHE A 42 -16.35 23.03 -5.57
N MET A 43 -17.01 22.87 -4.43
CA MET A 43 -18.19 23.65 -4.02
C MET A 43 -19.41 23.51 -4.94
N GLY A 44 -19.63 22.34 -5.55
CA GLY A 44 -20.77 22.12 -6.43
C GLY A 44 -20.77 22.99 -7.69
N ARG A 45 -19.60 23.38 -8.18
CA ARG A 45 -19.44 24.27 -9.35
C ARG A 45 -19.42 23.51 -10.67
N SER A 46 -19.38 22.18 -10.66
CA SER A 46 -19.54 21.41 -11.87
C SER A 46 -20.88 21.72 -12.53
N PRO A 47 -20.94 21.89 -13.86
CA PRO A 47 -22.18 22.28 -14.54
C PRO A 47 -23.27 21.22 -14.43
N VAL A 48 -22.87 19.98 -14.23
CA VAL A 48 -23.75 18.82 -14.08
C VAL A 48 -23.10 17.82 -13.10
N GLY A 49 -23.94 17.06 -12.39
CA GLY A 49 -23.53 15.95 -11.54
C GLY A 49 -24.40 14.72 -11.81
N PRO A 50 -23.92 13.51 -11.48
CA PRO A 50 -24.68 12.28 -11.67
C PRO A 50 -25.85 12.22 -10.68
N THR A 51 -26.92 11.47 -11.07
CA THR A 51 -27.92 11.01 -10.10
C THR A 51 -27.43 9.74 -9.40
N GLY A 52 -28.00 9.43 -8.23
CA GLY A 52 -27.72 8.16 -7.54
C GLY A 52 -27.98 6.93 -8.41
N GLU A 53 -29.09 6.94 -9.18
CA GLU A 53 -29.45 5.86 -10.11
C GLU A 53 -28.38 5.66 -11.19
N GLN A 54 -27.86 6.74 -11.74
CA GLN A 54 -26.81 6.67 -12.74
C GLN A 54 -25.50 6.10 -12.16
N ILE A 55 -25.14 6.48 -10.95
CA ILE A 55 -23.96 5.91 -10.25
C ILE A 55 -24.11 4.40 -10.14
N LEU A 56 -25.27 3.92 -9.65
CA LEU A 56 -25.54 2.50 -9.51
C LEU A 56 -25.47 1.74 -10.84
N ALA A 57 -26.03 2.32 -11.93
CA ALA A 57 -25.98 1.74 -13.26
C ALA A 57 -24.54 1.65 -13.83
N HIS A 58 -23.73 2.70 -13.67
CA HIS A 58 -22.33 2.67 -14.07
C HIS A 58 -21.50 1.65 -13.27
N LEU A 59 -21.78 1.49 -11.97
CA LEU A 59 -21.13 0.48 -11.17
C LEU A 59 -21.45 -0.93 -11.67
N ASP A 60 -22.69 -1.21 -12.09
CA ASP A 60 -23.02 -2.50 -12.71
C ASP A 60 -22.25 -2.72 -14.02
N GLN A 61 -22.11 -1.69 -14.86
CA GLN A 61 -21.33 -1.77 -16.10
C GLN A 61 -19.83 -1.98 -15.83
N LEU A 62 -19.29 -1.45 -14.73
CA LEU A 62 -17.88 -1.59 -14.35
C LEU A 62 -17.54 -2.98 -13.82
N LYS A 63 -18.49 -3.76 -13.33
CA LYS A 63 -18.25 -5.05 -12.68
C LYS A 63 -17.37 -6.02 -13.50
N PRO A 64 -17.67 -6.30 -14.79
CA PRO A 64 -16.83 -7.20 -15.60
C PRO A 64 -15.40 -6.68 -15.78
N PHE A 65 -15.24 -5.36 -15.89
CA PHE A 65 -13.94 -4.73 -16.02
C PHE A 65 -13.11 -4.84 -14.73
N LEU A 66 -13.72 -4.63 -13.58
CA LEU A 66 -13.07 -4.78 -12.27
C LEU A 66 -12.65 -6.23 -12.02
N GLU A 67 -13.53 -7.20 -12.35
CA GLU A 67 -13.21 -8.62 -12.21
C GLU A 67 -12.05 -9.04 -13.14
N LYS A 68 -12.05 -8.60 -14.39
CA LYS A 68 -10.97 -8.86 -15.36
C LYS A 68 -9.61 -8.35 -14.89
N ASN A 69 -9.59 -7.22 -14.18
CA ASN A 69 -8.35 -6.54 -13.76
C ASN A 69 -8.06 -6.66 -12.27
N LYS A 70 -8.75 -7.54 -11.55
CA LYS A 70 -8.63 -7.66 -10.08
C LYS A 70 -7.19 -7.84 -9.59
N ASP A 71 -6.35 -8.54 -10.35
CA ASP A 71 -4.96 -8.80 -10.00
C ASP A 71 -4.11 -7.53 -9.99
N LEU A 72 -4.49 -6.53 -10.79
CA LEU A 72 -3.83 -5.24 -10.90
C LEU A 72 -4.44 -4.16 -10.02
N ILE A 73 -5.52 -4.46 -9.30
CA ILE A 73 -6.17 -3.55 -8.35
C ILE A 73 -5.65 -3.88 -6.94
N LEU A 74 -5.01 -2.92 -6.29
CA LEU A 74 -4.69 -3.01 -4.87
C LEU A 74 -5.95 -2.76 -4.02
N VAL A 75 -6.64 -1.67 -4.33
CA VAL A 75 -7.82 -1.21 -3.60
C VAL A 75 -8.67 -0.30 -4.50
N VAL A 76 -9.97 -0.22 -4.21
CA VAL A 76 -10.88 0.72 -4.85
C VAL A 76 -11.31 1.77 -3.82
N GLN A 77 -11.07 3.04 -4.10
CA GLN A 77 -11.59 4.12 -3.28
C GLN A 77 -13.04 4.40 -3.63
N ALA A 78 -13.88 4.59 -2.60
CA ALA A 78 -15.28 4.96 -2.76
C ALA A 78 -15.38 6.39 -3.29
N GLY A 79 -15.27 6.50 -4.61
CA GLY A 79 -15.47 7.75 -5.34
C GLY A 79 -16.95 8.00 -5.65
N MET A 80 -17.24 8.41 -6.86
CA MET A 80 -18.58 8.60 -7.45
C MET A 80 -19.34 9.84 -6.98
N ILE A 81 -19.36 10.16 -5.69
CA ILE A 81 -20.17 11.25 -5.12
C ILE A 81 -19.31 12.50 -4.96
N GLY A 82 -19.79 13.62 -5.49
CA GLY A 82 -19.29 14.96 -5.20
C GLY A 82 -17.95 15.31 -5.83
N ALA A 83 -17.39 16.42 -5.39
CA ALA A 83 -16.13 16.94 -5.88
C ALA A 83 -15.03 15.88 -5.76
N TRP A 84 -14.36 15.59 -6.87
CA TRP A 84 -13.29 14.56 -7.00
C TRP A 84 -13.66 13.15 -6.52
N GLY A 85 -14.95 12.90 -6.25
CA GLY A 85 -15.41 11.66 -5.62
C GLY A 85 -15.10 11.59 -4.13
N GLU A 86 -15.03 12.71 -3.44
CA GLU A 86 -14.66 12.81 -2.01
C GLU A 86 -15.84 12.94 -1.06
N TRP A 87 -17.05 12.74 -1.56
CA TRP A 87 -18.27 12.69 -0.77
C TRP A 87 -18.66 14.02 -0.12
N HIS A 88 -18.33 15.12 -0.79
CA HIS A 88 -18.74 16.48 -0.41
C HIS A 88 -19.02 17.32 -1.66
N SER A 89 -19.74 18.41 -1.48
CA SER A 89 -19.96 19.44 -2.51
C SER A 89 -20.48 18.91 -3.85
N SER A 90 -21.36 17.91 -3.81
CA SER A 90 -21.96 17.36 -5.03
C SER A 90 -23.03 18.30 -5.60
N VAL A 91 -23.10 18.40 -6.93
CA VAL A 91 -24.10 19.23 -7.63
C VAL A 91 -25.53 18.80 -7.29
N GLN A 92 -25.75 17.49 -7.10
CA GLN A 92 -27.05 16.93 -6.78
C GLN A 92 -27.33 16.80 -5.28
N GLY A 93 -26.38 17.20 -4.43
CA GLY A 93 -26.51 17.08 -2.96
C GLY A 93 -26.56 15.64 -2.46
N LEU A 94 -25.96 14.70 -3.20
CA LEU A 94 -26.01 13.26 -2.87
C LEU A 94 -25.35 12.93 -1.53
N GLU A 95 -24.34 13.70 -1.14
CA GLU A 95 -23.65 13.58 0.16
C GLU A 95 -24.55 13.84 1.36
N ASN A 96 -25.68 14.52 1.17
CA ASN A 96 -26.62 14.83 2.25
C ASN A 96 -27.59 13.66 2.56
N SER A 97 -27.61 12.61 1.72
CA SER A 97 -28.46 11.43 1.90
C SER A 97 -27.63 10.24 2.38
N GLU A 98 -27.86 9.81 3.63
CA GLU A 98 -27.23 8.60 4.17
C GLU A 98 -27.70 7.34 3.41
N GLU A 99 -28.96 7.30 2.98
CA GLU A 99 -29.49 6.21 2.16
C GLU A 99 -28.76 6.09 0.84
N THR A 100 -28.54 7.20 0.12
CA THR A 100 -27.78 7.22 -1.15
C THR A 100 -26.33 6.80 -0.94
N LYS A 101 -25.68 7.32 0.12
CA LYS A 101 -24.31 6.95 0.46
C LYS A 101 -24.19 5.45 0.76
N ALA A 102 -25.09 4.90 1.57
CA ALA A 102 -25.13 3.47 1.88
C ALA A 102 -25.37 2.63 0.64
N ALA A 103 -26.32 3.00 -0.22
CA ALA A 103 -26.61 2.29 -1.47
C ALA A 103 -25.41 2.26 -2.42
N VAL A 104 -24.68 3.37 -2.55
CA VAL A 104 -23.46 3.43 -3.37
C VAL A 104 -22.36 2.54 -2.78
N LEU A 105 -22.15 2.53 -1.45
CA LEU A 105 -21.17 1.64 -0.82
C LEU A 105 -21.53 0.16 -0.99
N GLU A 106 -22.78 -0.21 -0.79
CA GLU A 106 -23.22 -1.58 -1.00
C GLU A 106 -23.03 -2.03 -2.46
N LYS A 107 -23.37 -1.15 -3.40
CA LYS A 107 -23.16 -1.42 -4.81
C LYS A 107 -21.68 -1.58 -5.14
N LEU A 108 -20.81 -0.67 -4.68
CA LEU A 108 -19.35 -0.79 -4.82
C LEU A 108 -18.85 -2.14 -4.29
N LEU A 109 -19.24 -2.52 -3.07
CA LEU A 109 -18.84 -3.79 -2.47
C LEU A 109 -19.38 -5.02 -3.22
N SER A 110 -20.49 -4.88 -3.96
CA SER A 110 -21.08 -5.95 -4.78
C SER A 110 -20.39 -6.12 -6.14
N VAL A 111 -19.75 -5.08 -6.66
CA VAL A 111 -19.09 -5.07 -7.99
C VAL A 111 -17.58 -5.16 -7.90
N VAL A 112 -16.98 -4.71 -6.81
CA VAL A 112 -15.55 -4.85 -6.53
C VAL A 112 -15.29 -6.30 -6.11
N PRO A 113 -14.27 -6.98 -6.70
CA PRO A 113 -13.90 -8.35 -6.34
C PRO A 113 -13.81 -8.56 -4.83
N ALA A 114 -14.31 -9.70 -4.34
CA ALA A 114 -14.50 -9.96 -2.91
C ALA A 114 -13.20 -9.89 -2.09
N GLU A 115 -12.08 -10.21 -2.73
CA GLU A 115 -10.73 -10.18 -2.15
C GLU A 115 -10.10 -8.77 -2.09
N ARG A 116 -10.82 -7.74 -2.55
CA ARG A 116 -10.34 -6.35 -2.51
C ARG A 116 -11.12 -5.51 -1.50
N ASN A 117 -10.41 -4.58 -0.86
CA ASN A 117 -11.06 -3.59 0.00
C ASN A 117 -11.67 -2.46 -0.84
N VAL A 118 -12.67 -1.80 -0.26
CA VAL A 118 -13.19 -0.51 -0.71
C VAL A 118 -12.85 0.52 0.37
N GLN A 119 -12.19 1.59 0.01
CA GLN A 119 -11.80 2.65 0.94
C GLN A 119 -12.85 3.74 1.02
N VAL A 120 -13.10 4.20 2.21
CA VAL A 120 -13.89 5.41 2.47
C VAL A 120 -13.00 6.50 3.06
N ARG A 121 -13.37 7.76 2.83
CA ARG A 121 -12.59 8.92 3.28
C ARG A 121 -12.68 9.12 4.79
N LEU A 122 -13.85 8.90 5.37
CA LEU A 122 -14.11 9.16 6.79
C LEU A 122 -14.71 7.94 7.48
N PRO A 123 -14.40 7.69 8.76
CA PRO A 123 -14.96 6.57 9.53
C PRO A 123 -16.49 6.55 9.57
N GLU A 124 -17.17 7.71 9.60
CA GLU A 124 -18.63 7.79 9.57
C GLU A 124 -19.23 7.19 8.29
N PHE A 125 -18.54 7.26 7.15
CA PHE A 125 -19.02 6.61 5.93
C PHE A 125 -18.94 5.08 6.03
N LYS A 126 -17.89 4.55 6.64
CA LYS A 126 -17.83 3.12 6.96
C LYS A 126 -18.95 2.70 7.89
N ASN A 127 -19.24 3.53 8.90
CA ASN A 127 -20.24 3.24 9.91
C ASN A 127 -21.69 3.18 9.36
N LEU A 128 -21.96 3.68 8.14
CA LEU A 128 -23.24 3.50 7.44
C LEU A 128 -23.58 2.02 7.22
N LEU A 129 -22.59 1.13 7.16
CA LEU A 129 -22.78 -0.30 6.97
C LEU A 129 -22.50 -1.14 8.23
N LYS A 130 -22.53 -0.52 9.41
CA LYS A 130 -22.21 -1.18 10.68
C LYS A 130 -23.07 -2.41 10.96
N ASP A 131 -24.34 -2.37 10.50
CA ASP A 131 -25.27 -3.48 10.66
C ASP A 131 -25.10 -4.62 9.64
N LYS A 132 -24.13 -4.48 8.72
CA LYS A 132 -23.79 -5.45 7.66
C LYS A 132 -22.35 -5.93 7.79
N PRO A 133 -22.02 -6.80 8.77
CA PRO A 133 -20.64 -7.12 9.15
C PRO A 133 -19.80 -7.67 8.00
N GLU A 134 -20.40 -8.44 7.07
CA GLU A 134 -19.69 -9.00 5.92
C GLU A 134 -19.24 -7.93 4.91
N LEU A 135 -19.98 -6.84 4.79
CA LEU A 135 -19.64 -5.69 3.98
C LEU A 135 -18.70 -4.76 4.74
N TYR A 136 -19.01 -4.50 6.01
CA TYR A 136 -18.25 -3.61 6.89
C TYR A 136 -16.77 -3.98 6.97
N LYS A 137 -16.45 -5.28 7.13
CA LYS A 137 -15.08 -5.78 7.22
C LYS A 137 -14.22 -5.56 5.96
N ARG A 138 -14.87 -5.31 4.80
CA ARG A 138 -14.20 -5.00 3.54
C ARG A 138 -13.97 -3.51 3.32
N LEU A 139 -14.60 -2.65 4.15
CA LEU A 139 -14.37 -1.21 4.10
C LEU A 139 -13.07 -0.86 4.83
N SER A 140 -12.22 -0.11 4.16
CA SER A 140 -10.98 0.45 4.69
C SER A 140 -10.98 1.98 4.61
N PHE A 141 -9.82 2.61 4.75
CA PHE A 141 -9.73 4.05 4.88
C PHE A 141 -8.74 4.65 3.90
N HIS A 142 -9.05 5.85 3.41
CA HIS A 142 -8.07 6.77 2.84
C HIS A 142 -8.31 8.18 3.40
N ASP A 143 -7.24 8.95 3.52
CA ASP A 143 -7.32 10.31 4.00
C ASP A 143 -6.63 11.25 3.00
N ASP A 144 -7.39 12.18 2.42
CA ASP A 144 -6.89 13.09 1.39
C ASP A 144 -5.99 14.19 1.93
N PHE A 145 -5.96 14.41 3.26
CA PHE A 145 -5.18 15.45 3.90
C PHE A 145 -4.52 14.95 5.18
N ILE A 146 -3.68 13.93 5.08
CA ILE A 146 -3.03 13.38 6.27
C ILE A 146 -2.20 14.42 7.02
N VAL A 147 -2.26 14.38 8.35
CA VAL A 147 -1.43 15.20 9.26
C VAL A 147 -1.58 16.71 9.01
N ILE A 148 -2.75 17.13 8.57
CA ILE A 148 -3.11 18.55 8.56
C ILE A 148 -3.14 19.10 9.99
N ARG A 149 -2.92 20.40 10.14
CA ARG A 149 -2.93 21.04 11.47
C ARG A 149 -4.26 20.81 12.20
N PRO A 150 -4.23 20.61 13.55
CA PRO A 150 -5.42 20.29 14.35
C PRO A 150 -6.54 21.35 14.30
N ASP A 151 -6.23 22.57 13.91
CA ASP A 151 -7.17 23.68 13.78
C ASP A 151 -7.80 23.80 12.38
N ARG A 152 -7.59 22.81 11.53
CA ARG A 152 -8.09 22.75 10.14
C ARG A 152 -9.20 21.71 9.96
N TRP A 153 -9.55 21.44 8.71
CA TRP A 153 -10.72 20.66 8.30
C TRP A 153 -10.81 19.26 8.89
N ASP A 154 -9.68 18.63 9.19
CA ASP A 154 -9.61 17.30 9.76
C ASP A 154 -9.22 17.32 11.25
N ALA A 155 -9.62 18.37 11.97
CA ALA A 155 -9.27 18.55 13.38
C ALA A 155 -9.68 17.35 14.26
N ASP A 156 -10.72 16.62 13.89
CA ASP A 156 -11.21 15.43 14.57
C ASP A 156 -10.51 14.10 14.13
N MET A 157 -9.55 14.18 13.20
CA MET A 157 -8.77 13.05 12.70
C MET A 157 -7.36 12.95 13.33
N HIS A 158 -7.07 13.69 14.38
CA HIS A 158 -5.79 13.66 15.08
C HIS A 158 -5.71 12.60 16.17
N GLU A 159 -4.49 12.21 16.53
CA GLU A 159 -4.22 11.24 17.60
C GLU A 159 -4.95 11.65 18.90
N GLY A 160 -5.67 10.69 19.49
CA GLY A 160 -6.53 10.91 20.67
C GLY A 160 -7.97 11.33 20.35
N THR A 161 -8.37 11.36 19.09
CA THR A 161 -9.77 11.55 18.70
C THR A 161 -10.45 10.21 18.37
N PRO A 162 -11.78 10.08 18.55
CA PRO A 162 -12.49 8.83 18.28
C PRO A 162 -12.34 8.32 16.85
N LYS A 163 -12.28 9.20 15.85
CA LYS A 163 -12.08 8.82 14.44
C LYS A 163 -10.69 8.25 14.22
N PHE A 164 -9.66 8.90 14.76
CA PHE A 164 -8.30 8.40 14.69
C PHE A 164 -8.19 7.02 15.34
N ASP A 165 -8.73 6.86 16.55
CA ASP A 165 -8.69 5.62 17.31
C ASP A 165 -9.43 4.48 16.60
N GLN A 166 -10.54 4.78 15.91
CA GLN A 166 -11.25 3.80 15.08
C GLN A 166 -10.36 3.30 13.94
N ILE A 167 -9.68 4.20 13.23
CA ILE A 167 -8.76 3.81 12.15
C ILE A 167 -7.62 2.96 12.69
N VAL A 168 -7.00 3.35 13.79
CA VAL A 168 -5.92 2.57 14.44
C VAL A 168 -6.40 1.16 14.81
N ALA A 169 -7.61 1.05 15.36
CA ALA A 169 -8.15 -0.23 15.81
C ALA A 169 -8.49 -1.18 14.67
N GLU A 170 -8.89 -0.65 13.51
CA GLU A 170 -9.41 -1.45 12.39
C GLU A 170 -8.38 -1.66 11.27
N SER A 171 -7.36 -0.81 11.16
CA SER A 171 -6.39 -0.81 10.06
C SER A 171 -5.46 -2.03 9.96
N PRO A 172 -5.13 -2.79 11.02
CA PRO A 172 -4.11 -3.85 10.94
C PRO A 172 -4.33 -4.88 9.82
N TYR A 173 -5.57 -5.06 9.36
CA TYR A 173 -5.95 -6.05 8.33
C TYR A 173 -6.55 -5.41 7.08
N LEU A 174 -6.39 -4.10 6.91
CA LEU A 174 -6.99 -3.33 5.83
C LEU A 174 -5.92 -2.58 5.03
N VAL A 175 -6.16 -2.43 3.73
CA VAL A 175 -5.35 -1.54 2.89
C VAL A 175 -5.72 -0.10 3.26
N VAL A 176 -4.82 0.64 3.86
CA VAL A 176 -5.00 2.06 4.20
C VAL A 176 -4.05 2.90 3.37
N ASP A 177 -4.55 3.98 2.81
CA ASP A 177 -3.71 4.97 2.15
C ASP A 177 -4.17 6.39 2.45
N GLY A 178 -3.47 7.34 1.88
CA GLY A 178 -3.79 8.75 2.00
C GLY A 178 -2.97 9.60 1.07
N GLU A 179 -3.18 10.88 1.19
CA GLU A 179 -2.61 11.89 0.33
C GLU A 179 -2.07 13.04 1.17
N LEU A 180 -0.86 13.51 0.85
CA LEU A 180 -0.35 14.73 1.46
C LEU A 180 -1.18 15.94 0.99
N PRO A 181 -1.50 16.88 1.90
CA PRO A 181 -2.17 18.11 1.52
C PRO A 181 -1.32 18.95 0.57
N TRP A 182 -1.92 19.95 -0.03
CA TRP A 182 -1.24 20.89 -0.92
C TRP A 182 -0.06 21.55 -0.21
N GLY A 183 1.14 21.36 -0.78
CA GLY A 183 2.41 21.79 -0.19
C GLY A 183 2.88 23.16 -0.69
N PHE A 184 1.98 24.05 -1.09
CA PHE A 184 2.38 25.37 -1.53
C PHE A 184 1.90 26.44 -0.56
N TRP A 185 2.68 27.45 -0.47
CA TRP A 185 2.47 28.64 0.31
C TRP A 185 2.28 29.81 -0.63
N SER A 186 1.26 30.62 -0.47
CA SER A 186 1.19 31.88 -1.16
C SER A 186 1.98 32.94 -0.37
N VAL A 187 3.04 33.48 -0.97
CA VAL A 187 3.81 34.57 -0.38
C VAL A 187 2.87 35.75 -0.04
N GLY A 188 2.94 36.22 1.20
CA GLY A 188 2.04 37.27 1.73
C GLY A 188 0.69 36.76 2.21
N ALA A 189 0.40 35.45 2.16
CA ALA A 189 -0.74 34.94 2.89
C ALA A 189 -0.48 34.98 4.39
N ASP A 190 -1.50 35.32 5.13
CA ASP A 190 -1.51 35.16 6.57
C ASP A 190 -1.16 33.71 6.91
N PRO A 191 -0.11 33.41 7.73
CA PRO A 191 0.23 32.07 8.14
C PRO A 191 -0.94 31.31 8.80
N ASP A 192 -1.89 32.07 9.36
CA ASP A 192 -3.11 31.51 9.95
C ASP A 192 -4.27 31.38 8.95
N SER A 193 -4.07 31.78 7.68
CA SER A 193 -5.07 31.60 6.64
C SER A 193 -5.33 30.14 6.32
N PRO A 194 -6.59 29.73 6.12
CA PRO A 194 -6.93 28.40 5.62
C PRO A 194 -6.27 28.03 4.28
N SER A 195 -5.88 29.02 3.50
CA SER A 195 -5.19 28.82 2.21
C SER A 195 -3.67 28.81 2.32
N ALA A 196 -3.11 28.97 3.51
CA ALA A 196 -1.69 28.83 3.73
C ALA A 196 -1.27 27.39 3.48
N GLY A 197 -0.29 27.18 2.63
CA GLY A 197 0.29 25.86 2.37
C GLY A 197 0.90 25.27 3.65
N TRP A 198 0.97 23.95 3.70
CA TRP A 198 1.45 23.27 4.89
C TRP A 198 2.70 22.46 4.59
N ILE A 199 3.75 22.76 5.34
CA ILE A 199 4.87 21.85 5.49
C ILE A 199 4.48 20.87 6.59
N ILE A 200 4.28 19.62 6.21
CA ILE A 200 3.93 18.57 7.14
C ILE A 200 5.19 18.14 7.90
N ASP A 201 5.12 18.10 9.23
CA ASP A 201 6.20 17.54 10.02
C ASP A 201 6.39 16.07 9.70
N GLY A 202 7.61 15.68 9.31
CA GLY A 202 7.89 14.32 8.85
C GLY A 202 7.81 13.27 9.94
N MET A 203 8.06 13.64 11.20
CA MET A 203 7.96 12.71 12.34
C MET A 203 6.48 12.45 12.69
N GLN A 204 5.65 13.49 12.69
CA GLN A 204 4.20 13.34 12.86
C GLN A 204 3.60 12.50 11.73
N ALA A 205 4.03 12.75 10.48
CA ALA A 205 3.59 11.94 9.35
C ALA A 205 4.00 10.47 9.52
N ALA A 206 5.27 10.19 9.80
CA ALA A 206 5.77 8.84 10.01
C ALA A 206 5.01 8.11 11.13
N ARG A 207 4.76 8.81 12.25
CA ARG A 207 4.01 8.25 13.38
C ARG A 207 2.57 7.92 12.99
N ARG A 208 1.87 8.81 12.30
CA ARG A 208 0.51 8.54 11.84
C ARG A 208 0.46 7.38 10.86
N LEU A 209 1.34 7.36 9.85
CA LEU A 209 1.43 6.29 8.86
C LEU A 209 1.68 4.94 9.53
N PHE A 210 2.53 4.92 10.55
CA PHE A 210 2.81 3.75 11.37
C PHE A 210 1.59 3.29 12.17
N LEU A 211 0.98 4.18 12.98
CA LEU A 211 -0.14 3.84 13.86
C LEU A 211 -1.38 3.35 13.11
N GLN A 212 -1.63 3.88 11.93
CA GLN A 212 -2.77 3.56 11.09
C GLN A 212 -2.45 2.55 9.97
N HIS A 213 -1.29 1.87 10.04
CA HIS A 213 -0.89 0.80 9.12
C HIS A 213 -0.98 1.17 7.64
N TYR A 214 -0.44 2.33 7.26
CA TYR A 214 -0.50 2.80 5.88
C TYR A 214 0.27 1.89 4.92
N THR A 215 -0.41 1.49 3.86
CA THR A 215 0.13 0.67 2.77
C THR A 215 0.82 1.52 1.72
N SER A 216 0.27 2.69 1.44
CA SER A 216 0.78 3.64 0.44
C SER A 216 0.47 5.08 0.84
N LEU A 217 1.14 6.03 0.17
CA LEU A 217 0.94 7.46 0.37
C LEU A 217 1.06 8.19 -0.95
N SER A 218 0.04 8.96 -1.34
CA SER A 218 0.10 9.87 -2.46
C SER A 218 0.83 11.15 -2.06
N ILE A 219 1.81 11.51 -2.89
CA ILE A 219 2.61 12.72 -2.71
C ILE A 219 2.35 13.76 -3.80
N ILE A 220 1.32 13.54 -4.63
CA ILE A 220 1.08 14.28 -5.87
C ILE A 220 0.89 15.79 -5.65
N HIS A 221 0.37 16.17 -4.50
CA HIS A 221 0.14 17.59 -4.15
C HIS A 221 1.32 18.22 -3.42
N ASN A 222 2.37 17.46 -3.07
CA ASN A 222 3.43 17.93 -2.18
C ASN A 222 4.84 17.46 -2.56
N TYR A 223 5.13 17.25 -3.87
CA TYR A 223 6.39 16.67 -4.32
C TYR A 223 7.28 17.62 -5.10
N LYS A 224 6.74 18.72 -5.64
CA LYS A 224 7.47 19.67 -6.50
C LYS A 224 8.08 20.80 -5.71
N GLU A 225 9.18 21.32 -6.22
CA GLU A 225 9.85 22.51 -5.72
C GLU A 225 9.15 23.79 -6.18
N GLN A 226 8.33 23.73 -7.25
CA GLN A 226 7.62 24.87 -7.82
C GLN A 226 6.21 24.47 -8.29
N HIS A 227 5.22 25.25 -7.93
CA HIS A 227 3.86 25.11 -8.45
C HIS A 227 3.71 25.88 -9.76
N PRO A 228 3.10 25.32 -10.84
CA PRO A 228 3.01 25.97 -12.15
C PRO A 228 2.20 27.28 -12.15
N ASN A 229 1.33 27.50 -11.18
CA ASN A 229 0.56 28.74 -11.00
C ASN A 229 1.16 29.63 -9.93
N ASN A 230 2.47 29.67 -9.85
CA ASN A 230 3.21 30.23 -8.75
C ASN A 230 3.05 31.76 -8.68
N ARG A 231 2.45 32.26 -7.61
CA ARG A 231 2.47 33.68 -7.19
C ARG A 231 3.66 33.97 -6.27
N PHE A 232 4.69 33.14 -6.29
CA PHE A 232 5.80 33.18 -5.37
C PHE A 232 6.89 34.15 -5.85
N ASP A 233 7.60 34.71 -4.89
CA ASP A 233 8.87 35.37 -5.12
C ASP A 233 9.86 34.34 -5.71
N GLU A 234 10.34 34.58 -6.92
CA GLU A 234 11.32 33.75 -7.61
C GLU A 234 12.61 33.52 -6.80
N ASN A 235 12.91 34.48 -5.88
CA ASN A 235 14.08 34.44 -5.02
C ASN A 235 13.90 33.59 -3.73
N ASN A 236 12.66 33.23 -3.39
CA ASN A 236 12.36 32.45 -2.20
C ASN A 236 11.20 31.47 -2.46
N PRO A 237 11.40 30.48 -3.31
CA PRO A 237 10.38 29.49 -3.60
C PRO A 237 10.02 28.70 -2.33
N PRO A 238 8.73 28.38 -2.11
CA PRO A 238 8.33 27.59 -0.97
C PRO A 238 8.92 26.18 -1.04
N GLU A 239 9.29 25.65 0.10
CA GLU A 239 9.64 24.24 0.21
C GLU A 239 8.38 23.38 0.33
N TYR A 240 8.37 22.24 -0.38
CA TYR A 240 7.37 21.21 -0.19
C TYR A 240 7.78 20.27 0.95
N SER A 241 6.82 19.64 1.57
CA SER A 241 7.07 18.71 2.68
C SER A 241 8.11 17.64 2.31
N MET A 242 8.04 17.08 1.10
CA MET A 242 9.03 16.13 0.62
C MET A 242 10.45 16.66 0.55
N VAL A 243 10.62 17.92 0.15
CA VAL A 243 11.95 18.55 0.10
C VAL A 243 12.50 18.70 1.52
N VAL A 244 11.67 19.16 2.45
CA VAL A 244 12.02 19.25 3.87
C VAL A 244 12.38 17.88 4.43
N TRP A 245 11.57 16.84 4.16
CA TRP A 245 11.84 15.47 4.64
C TRP A 245 13.16 14.90 4.10
N LYS A 246 13.52 15.18 2.85
CA LYS A 246 14.82 14.78 2.28
C LYS A 246 16.02 15.47 2.95
N LYS A 247 15.83 16.68 3.47
CA LYS A 247 16.86 17.45 4.20
C LYS A 247 16.89 17.07 5.70
N THR A 248 15.78 16.59 6.27
CA THR A 248 15.67 16.25 7.69
C THR A 248 16.31 14.90 7.97
N MET A 249 17.44 14.92 8.68
CA MET A 249 18.16 13.72 9.06
C MET A 249 17.68 13.23 10.43
N ILE A 250 17.38 11.94 10.51
CA ILE A 250 16.92 11.24 11.70
C ILE A 250 17.86 10.11 12.08
N THR A 251 17.76 9.67 13.33
CA THR A 251 18.52 8.59 13.92
C THR A 251 17.57 7.53 14.48
N GLU A 252 18.11 6.37 14.82
CA GLU A 252 17.42 5.35 15.60
C GLU A 252 16.74 5.94 16.85
N ASP A 253 17.50 6.76 17.61
CA ASP A 253 17.02 7.38 18.85
C ASP A 253 15.85 8.36 18.60
N SER A 254 15.81 9.03 17.42
CA SER A 254 14.71 9.92 17.05
C SER A 254 13.38 9.16 16.94
N LEU A 255 13.37 7.96 16.35
CA LEU A 255 12.17 7.14 16.23
C LEU A 255 11.75 6.57 17.59
N LEU A 256 12.72 6.09 18.39
CA LEU A 256 12.45 5.54 19.72
C LEU A 256 11.83 6.58 20.67
N GLN A 257 12.26 7.85 20.61
CA GLN A 257 11.67 8.95 21.38
C GLN A 257 10.20 9.20 21.01
N HIS A 258 9.79 8.85 19.80
CA HIS A 258 8.41 8.92 19.33
C HIS A 258 7.66 7.59 19.42
N HIS A 259 8.19 6.63 20.22
CA HIS A 259 7.59 5.30 20.42
C HIS A 259 7.28 4.57 19.09
N MET A 260 8.17 4.69 18.12
CA MET A 260 8.09 3.93 16.87
C MET A 260 9.14 2.83 16.86
N PRO A 261 8.79 1.62 16.39
CA PRO A 261 9.77 0.54 16.27
C PRO A 261 10.81 0.90 15.22
N VAL A 262 12.00 0.37 15.40
CA VAL A 262 13.14 0.60 14.52
C VAL A 262 13.50 -0.72 13.85
N SER A 263 13.79 -0.67 12.54
CA SER A 263 14.36 -1.80 11.82
C SER A 263 15.73 -2.17 12.42
N ASP A 264 15.98 -3.46 12.63
CA ASP A 264 17.18 -3.94 13.33
C ASP A 264 18.48 -3.49 12.64
N SER A 265 18.49 -3.34 11.31
CA SER A 265 19.68 -2.98 10.55
C SER A 265 19.57 -1.62 9.82
N TYR A 266 18.40 -0.97 9.83
CA TYR A 266 18.16 0.20 8.98
C TYR A 266 19.09 1.38 9.26
N PHE A 267 19.38 1.63 10.55
CA PHE A 267 20.29 2.70 10.99
C PHE A 267 21.72 2.22 11.23
N ARG A 268 22.11 1.10 10.59
CA ARG A 268 23.46 0.55 10.72
C ARG A 268 24.03 0.19 9.34
N LYS A 269 25.34 0.31 9.21
CA LYS A 269 26.11 -0.31 8.11
C LYS A 269 26.35 -1.78 8.43
N LYS A 270 26.86 -2.54 7.44
CA LYS A 270 27.26 -3.96 7.62
C LYS A 270 28.29 -4.17 8.74
N ASP A 271 29.14 -3.18 9.01
CA ASP A 271 30.14 -3.20 10.08
C ASP A 271 29.58 -2.79 11.45
N GLY A 272 28.26 -2.55 11.57
CA GLY A 272 27.62 -2.13 12.80
C GLY A 272 27.66 -0.62 13.06
N THR A 273 28.35 0.17 12.26
CA THR A 273 28.43 1.64 12.43
C THR A 273 27.05 2.27 12.30
N LYS A 274 26.67 3.08 13.30
CA LYS A 274 25.40 3.85 13.26
C LYS A 274 25.43 4.88 12.13
N VAL A 275 24.32 4.99 11.40
CA VAL A 275 24.11 5.97 10.31
C VAL A 275 22.83 6.75 10.53
N LYS A 276 22.81 7.98 10.00
CA LYS A 276 21.57 8.78 9.89
C LYS A 276 20.89 8.44 8.57
N ARG A 277 19.57 8.56 8.54
CA ARG A 277 18.74 8.48 7.33
C ARG A 277 17.94 9.76 7.18
N ASN A 278 17.57 10.15 5.98
CA ASN A 278 16.62 11.24 5.85
C ASN A 278 15.19 10.73 6.09
N MET A 279 14.32 11.62 6.49
CA MET A 279 12.93 11.29 6.85
C MET A 279 12.14 10.74 5.65
N PHE A 280 12.36 11.28 4.45
CA PHE A 280 11.68 10.79 3.25
C PHE A 280 12.00 9.34 2.95
N ASP A 281 13.30 8.97 2.97
CA ASP A 281 13.70 7.58 2.75
C ASP A 281 13.15 6.67 3.85
N CYS A 282 13.15 7.13 5.10
CA CYS A 282 12.60 6.35 6.20
C CYS A 282 11.11 6.04 5.99
N ILE A 283 10.31 7.04 5.64
CA ILE A 283 8.87 6.82 5.35
C ILE A 283 8.71 5.90 4.15
N ARG A 284 9.39 6.20 3.02
CA ARG A 284 9.32 5.38 1.80
C ARG A 284 9.66 3.92 2.04
N ASP A 285 10.72 3.67 2.80
CA ASP A 285 11.25 2.32 3.02
C ASP A 285 10.42 1.51 4.02
N HIS A 286 9.50 2.14 4.76
CA HIS A 286 8.63 1.48 5.74
C HIS A 286 7.14 1.52 5.38
N LEU A 287 6.72 2.28 4.36
CA LEU A 287 5.34 2.22 3.85
C LEU A 287 5.00 0.81 3.37
N GLY A 288 3.81 0.32 3.75
CA GLY A 288 3.43 -1.05 3.49
C GLY A 288 4.26 -2.02 4.32
N TYR A 289 4.65 -3.12 3.73
CA TYR A 289 5.49 -4.14 4.38
C TYR A 289 6.99 -3.90 4.14
N ARG A 290 7.80 -4.36 5.11
CA ARG A 290 9.26 -4.42 5.00
C ARG A 290 9.75 -5.72 5.62
N ILE A 291 9.92 -6.75 4.80
CA ILE A 291 10.30 -8.09 5.26
C ILE A 291 11.82 -8.16 5.44
N GLU A 292 12.25 -8.45 6.67
CA GLU A 292 13.65 -8.63 7.04
C GLU A 292 13.89 -10.07 7.51
N LEU A 293 14.74 -10.79 6.80
CA LEU A 293 15.18 -12.13 7.17
C LEU A 293 16.07 -12.07 8.41
N GLN A 294 15.87 -12.95 9.38
CA GLN A 294 16.58 -12.93 10.66
C GLN A 294 17.52 -14.11 10.81
N SER A 295 17.06 -15.32 10.55
CA SER A 295 17.87 -16.52 10.66
C SER A 295 17.37 -17.62 9.72
N LEU A 296 18.28 -18.46 9.27
CA LEU A 296 18.00 -19.64 8.47
C LEU A 296 18.68 -20.86 9.10
N GLN A 297 17.89 -21.88 9.41
CA GLN A 297 18.38 -23.16 9.90
C GLN A 297 18.21 -24.19 8.78
N LEU A 298 19.27 -24.93 8.49
CA LEU A 298 19.37 -25.89 7.41
C LEU A 298 19.96 -27.21 7.92
N PRO A 299 19.65 -28.36 7.28
CA PRO A 299 20.47 -29.55 7.42
C PRO A 299 21.90 -29.29 6.88
N SER A 300 22.89 -29.99 7.37
CA SER A 300 24.28 -29.88 6.88
C SER A 300 24.42 -30.19 5.39
N LYS A 301 23.54 -31.05 4.87
CA LYS A 301 23.41 -31.45 3.47
C LYS A 301 21.97 -31.82 3.18
N PHE A 302 21.55 -31.60 1.97
CA PHE A 302 20.26 -32.04 1.46
C PHE A 302 20.40 -33.43 0.89
N VAL A 303 19.53 -34.35 1.27
CA VAL A 303 19.61 -35.74 0.83
C VAL A 303 18.37 -36.09 0.04
N SER A 304 18.57 -36.59 -1.21
CA SER A 304 17.48 -37.05 -2.06
C SER A 304 16.73 -38.23 -1.43
N GLY A 305 15.40 -38.22 -1.51
CA GLY A 305 14.54 -39.23 -0.92
C GLY A 305 14.46 -39.21 0.61
N LYS A 306 14.98 -38.18 1.25
CA LYS A 306 14.80 -37.93 2.69
C LYS A 306 14.13 -36.60 2.95
N GLU A 307 13.60 -36.50 4.15
CA GLU A 307 13.05 -35.27 4.67
C GLU A 307 14.17 -34.26 5.00
N ASN A 308 14.14 -33.09 4.36
CA ASN A 308 15.10 -32.00 4.58
C ASN A 308 14.36 -30.83 5.25
N VAL A 309 14.54 -30.68 6.56
CA VAL A 309 13.82 -29.66 7.34
C VAL A 309 14.54 -28.32 7.31
N LEU A 310 13.83 -27.26 6.91
CA LEU A 310 14.29 -25.91 6.91
C LEU A 310 13.44 -25.07 7.84
N LYS A 311 14.06 -24.10 8.51
CA LYS A 311 13.36 -23.11 9.31
C LYS A 311 13.91 -21.73 9.02
N LEU A 312 13.08 -20.85 8.49
CA LEU A 312 13.38 -19.44 8.24
C LEU A 312 12.63 -18.56 9.23
N SER A 313 13.35 -17.69 9.93
CA SER A 313 12.73 -16.66 10.77
C SER A 313 12.83 -15.31 10.08
N LEU A 314 11.77 -14.51 10.18
CA LEU A 314 11.69 -13.18 9.59
C LEU A 314 10.88 -12.22 10.48
N LYS A 315 11.05 -10.94 10.23
CA LYS A 315 10.22 -9.87 10.82
C LYS A 315 9.66 -9.00 9.71
N ASN A 316 8.46 -8.47 9.93
CA ASN A 316 7.96 -7.36 9.15
C ASN A 316 8.24 -6.06 9.91
N ARG A 317 9.04 -5.19 9.33
CA ARG A 317 9.41 -3.89 9.91
C ARG A 317 8.72 -2.72 9.19
N GLY A 318 7.80 -3.01 8.29
CA GLY A 318 6.96 -2.01 7.64
C GLY A 318 5.83 -1.50 8.53
N PHE A 319 5.07 -0.58 8.01
CA PHE A 319 3.91 -0.01 8.72
C PHE A 319 2.67 -0.91 8.61
N ALA A 320 2.58 -1.74 7.57
CA ALA A 320 1.45 -2.62 7.31
C ALA A 320 1.89 -4.06 7.02
N THR A 321 0.93 -4.97 7.00
CA THR A 321 1.15 -6.34 6.53
C THR A 321 1.17 -6.42 5.00
N VAL A 322 1.39 -7.61 4.45
CA VAL A 322 1.29 -7.89 3.01
C VAL A 322 -0.19 -8.05 2.64
N PHE A 323 -0.62 -7.36 1.60
CA PHE A 323 -1.97 -7.48 1.05
C PHE A 323 -1.95 -8.17 -0.32
N GLY A 324 -3.04 -8.85 -0.64
CA GLY A 324 -3.11 -9.75 -1.79
C GLY A 324 -2.64 -11.16 -1.45
N GLU A 325 -2.80 -12.08 -2.39
CA GLU A 325 -2.29 -13.44 -2.28
C GLU A 325 -0.82 -13.47 -2.70
N HIS A 326 0.04 -13.97 -1.84
CA HIS A 326 1.47 -14.15 -2.11
C HIS A 326 1.90 -15.49 -1.54
N PRO A 327 1.82 -16.57 -2.32
CA PRO A 327 2.31 -17.87 -1.87
C PRO A 327 3.82 -17.83 -1.66
N VAL A 328 4.29 -18.62 -0.71
CA VAL A 328 5.70 -18.65 -0.31
C VAL A 328 6.32 -19.96 -0.71
N TYR A 329 7.44 -19.90 -1.42
CA TYR A 329 8.20 -21.07 -1.86
C TYR A 329 9.64 -20.97 -1.39
N PHE A 330 10.20 -22.10 -0.97
CA PHE A 330 11.63 -22.29 -1.14
C PHE A 330 11.89 -22.79 -2.56
N VAL A 331 13.03 -22.42 -3.12
CA VAL A 331 13.43 -22.88 -4.45
C VAL A 331 14.89 -23.33 -4.43
N LEU A 332 15.19 -24.39 -5.21
CA LEU A 332 16.55 -24.74 -5.56
C LEU A 332 16.81 -24.33 -7.01
N ILE A 333 17.92 -23.62 -7.22
CA ILE A 333 18.35 -23.13 -8.52
C ILE A 333 19.68 -23.81 -8.85
N ASP A 334 19.73 -24.57 -9.93
CA ASP A 334 20.94 -25.23 -10.39
C ASP A 334 21.89 -24.27 -11.17
N ASP A 335 23.05 -24.78 -11.60
CA ASP A 335 24.02 -24.02 -12.38
C ASP A 335 23.51 -23.60 -13.77
N ALA A 336 22.54 -24.32 -14.34
CA ALA A 336 21.90 -23.95 -15.59
C ALA A 336 20.86 -22.81 -15.40
N GLY A 337 20.42 -22.60 -14.16
CA GLY A 337 19.39 -21.64 -13.79
C GLY A 337 17.98 -22.24 -13.81
N GLU A 338 17.85 -23.58 -13.82
CA GLU A 338 16.59 -24.26 -13.67
C GLU A 338 16.12 -24.20 -12.22
N VAL A 339 14.82 -23.95 -12.02
CA VAL A 339 14.20 -23.72 -10.71
C VAL A 339 13.33 -24.90 -10.32
N THR A 340 13.59 -25.48 -9.15
CA THR A 340 12.69 -26.46 -8.52
C THR A 340 11.97 -25.77 -7.37
N GLU A 341 10.62 -25.75 -7.40
CA GLU A 341 9.75 -25.08 -6.45
C GLU A 341 9.29 -26.01 -5.33
N PHE A 342 9.33 -25.55 -4.09
CA PHE A 342 8.83 -26.23 -2.89
C PHE A 342 7.84 -25.29 -2.17
N PRO A 343 6.53 -25.54 -2.28
CA PRO A 343 5.53 -24.70 -1.63
C PRO A 343 5.59 -24.84 -0.11
N THR A 344 5.18 -23.79 0.58
CA THR A 344 5.00 -23.76 2.02
C THR A 344 3.57 -23.38 2.39
N ASP A 345 3.18 -23.59 3.65
CA ASP A 345 1.89 -23.15 4.20
C ASP A 345 1.93 -21.71 4.72
N ALA A 346 3.05 -21.02 4.57
CA ALA A 346 3.21 -19.64 5.07
C ALA A 346 2.32 -18.66 4.30
N ASN A 347 1.67 -17.79 5.06
CA ASN A 347 0.81 -16.75 4.50
C ASN A 347 1.32 -15.36 4.93
N PRO A 348 1.90 -14.57 4.01
CA PRO A 348 2.42 -13.23 4.31
C PRO A 348 1.40 -12.24 4.86
N LYS A 349 0.10 -12.45 4.65
CA LYS A 349 -0.96 -11.65 5.27
C LYS A 349 -0.93 -11.71 6.81
N ASN A 350 -0.38 -12.80 7.37
CA ASN A 350 -0.24 -12.98 8.82
C ASN A 350 1.06 -12.38 9.37
N TRP A 351 1.92 -11.83 8.52
CA TRP A 351 3.18 -11.23 8.97
C TRP A 351 2.97 -9.79 9.42
N GLN A 352 2.24 -9.64 10.53
CA GLN A 352 2.02 -8.35 11.16
C GLN A 352 3.34 -7.81 11.74
N PRO A 353 3.58 -6.48 11.72
CA PRO A 353 4.76 -5.88 12.34
C PRO A 353 4.77 -6.02 13.88
N PHE A 354 3.60 -5.97 14.50
CA PHE A 354 3.35 -6.17 15.95
C PHE A 354 1.91 -6.65 16.15
N GLU A 355 1.59 -7.17 17.34
CA GLU A 355 0.23 -7.57 17.67
C GLU A 355 -0.71 -6.36 17.68
N PRO A 356 -1.89 -6.44 17.03
CA PRO A 356 -2.90 -5.41 17.13
C PRO A 356 -3.22 -5.10 18.60
N LYS A 357 -3.26 -3.82 18.96
CA LYS A 357 -3.45 -3.29 20.32
C LYS A 357 -2.24 -3.42 21.26
N ASP A 358 -1.10 -3.92 20.82
CA ASP A 358 0.14 -3.83 21.60
C ASP A 358 0.66 -2.40 21.58
N SER A 359 0.49 -1.66 22.68
CA SER A 359 0.96 -0.28 22.82
C SER A 359 2.47 -0.15 22.96
N ALA A 360 3.18 -1.27 23.20
CA ALA A 360 4.63 -1.33 23.21
C ALA A 360 5.21 -1.55 21.80
N TYR A 361 4.37 -1.89 20.83
CA TYR A 361 4.75 -2.19 19.43
C TYR A 361 5.87 -3.24 19.35
N THR A 362 5.76 -4.29 20.16
CA THR A 362 6.74 -5.37 20.22
C THR A 362 6.80 -6.09 18.89
N SER A 363 7.98 -6.08 18.27
CA SER A 363 8.16 -6.70 16.97
C SER A 363 7.92 -8.20 17.00
N LEU A 364 7.07 -8.69 16.10
CA LEU A 364 6.79 -10.11 15.96
C LEU A 364 7.87 -10.84 15.17
N MET A 365 8.21 -12.03 15.63
CA MET A 365 9.01 -13.00 14.89
C MET A 365 8.06 -13.98 14.18
N HIS A 366 8.15 -14.05 12.87
CA HIS A 366 7.43 -15.01 12.06
C HIS A 366 8.37 -16.12 11.61
N THR A 367 7.83 -17.33 11.43
CA THR A 367 8.60 -18.48 10.97
C THR A 367 7.96 -19.10 9.73
N VAL A 368 8.81 -19.58 8.84
CA VAL A 368 8.44 -20.43 7.72
C VAL A 368 9.19 -21.75 7.92
N ASP A 369 8.47 -22.73 8.42
CA ASP A 369 8.98 -24.09 8.64
C ASP A 369 8.52 -24.96 7.48
N VAL A 370 9.42 -25.71 6.87
CA VAL A 370 9.11 -26.60 5.75
C VAL A 370 9.96 -27.86 5.78
N SER A 371 9.36 -28.96 5.38
CA SER A 371 10.08 -30.19 5.08
C SER A 371 10.10 -30.39 3.56
N LEU A 372 11.29 -30.35 2.97
CA LEU A 372 11.48 -30.52 1.54
C LEU A 372 11.74 -31.98 1.20
N GLU A 373 10.90 -32.55 0.36
CA GLU A 373 11.15 -33.82 -0.29
C GLU A 373 11.69 -33.58 -1.71
N LEU A 374 12.97 -33.86 -1.92
CA LEU A 374 13.62 -33.58 -3.19
C LEU A 374 13.13 -34.57 -4.27
N PRO A 375 12.60 -34.08 -5.40
CA PRO A 375 12.22 -34.94 -6.52
C PRO A 375 13.46 -35.57 -7.18
N ALA A 376 13.29 -36.72 -7.85
CA ALA A 376 14.37 -37.41 -8.53
C ALA A 376 15.10 -36.59 -9.62
N SER A 377 14.51 -35.50 -10.07
CA SER A 377 15.13 -34.54 -10.99
C SER A 377 16.21 -33.67 -10.34
N VAL A 378 16.20 -33.56 -9.01
CA VAL A 378 17.24 -32.87 -8.25
C VAL A 378 18.38 -33.83 -7.98
N THR A 379 19.45 -33.73 -8.73
CA THR A 379 20.64 -34.60 -8.66
C THR A 379 21.66 -34.07 -7.67
N ALA A 380 22.63 -34.93 -7.29
CA ALA A 380 23.74 -34.50 -6.45
C ALA A 380 24.51 -33.30 -7.07
N GLY A 381 24.82 -32.30 -6.28
CA GLY A 381 25.51 -31.08 -6.73
C GLY A 381 25.26 -29.90 -5.84
N THR A 382 25.80 -28.75 -6.25
CA THR A 382 25.63 -27.46 -5.55
C THR A 382 24.45 -26.69 -6.16
N TYR A 383 23.59 -26.18 -5.30
CA TYR A 383 22.41 -25.39 -5.69
C TYR A 383 22.39 -24.06 -4.91
N LYS A 384 21.76 -23.04 -5.49
CA LYS A 384 21.33 -21.86 -4.72
C LYS A 384 19.98 -22.16 -4.08
N LEU A 385 19.89 -22.07 -2.77
CA LEU A 385 18.63 -22.07 -2.03
C LEU A 385 18.08 -20.65 -2.02
N GLY A 386 16.83 -20.47 -2.43
CA GLY A 386 16.17 -19.19 -2.47
C GLY A 386 14.79 -19.17 -1.81
N LEU A 387 14.32 -17.97 -1.48
CA LEU A 387 12.97 -17.68 -1.06
C LEU A 387 12.27 -16.92 -2.18
N TRP A 388 11.21 -17.50 -2.73
CA TRP A 388 10.39 -16.92 -3.78
C TRP A 388 8.98 -16.65 -3.27
N ILE A 389 8.57 -15.39 -3.33
CA ILE A 389 7.26 -14.93 -2.84
C ILE A 389 6.59 -14.17 -3.99
N PRO A 390 6.02 -14.87 -4.99
CA PRO A 390 5.39 -14.25 -6.14
C PRO A 390 4.01 -13.65 -5.80
N ASP A 391 3.42 -12.93 -6.76
CA ASP A 391 1.98 -12.67 -6.76
C ASP A 391 1.20 -13.99 -6.92
N GLY A 392 0.08 -14.11 -6.22
CA GLY A 392 -0.73 -15.33 -6.22
C GLY A 392 -1.57 -15.54 -7.48
N SER A 393 -1.71 -14.53 -8.35
CA SER A 393 -2.48 -14.66 -9.57
C SER A 393 -1.69 -15.33 -10.69
N ASP A 394 -2.33 -16.18 -11.49
CA ASP A 394 -1.70 -16.82 -12.65
C ASP A 394 -1.11 -15.79 -13.63
N ARG A 395 -1.77 -14.65 -13.77
CA ARG A 395 -1.35 -13.56 -14.66
C ARG A 395 -0.03 -12.92 -14.26
N LEU A 396 0.26 -12.81 -12.96
CA LEU A 396 1.39 -12.05 -12.44
C LEU A 396 2.45 -12.91 -11.76
N ARG A 397 2.14 -14.17 -11.45
CA ARG A 397 2.99 -15.10 -10.71
C ARG A 397 4.43 -15.16 -11.25
N TYR A 398 4.57 -15.36 -12.54
CA TYR A 398 5.86 -15.48 -13.21
C TYR A 398 6.34 -14.14 -13.79
N ASN A 399 6.18 -13.06 -13.00
CA ASN A 399 6.74 -11.76 -13.32
C ASN A 399 7.51 -11.25 -12.08
N PRO A 400 8.84 -11.19 -12.13
CA PRO A 400 9.69 -10.83 -10.98
C PRO A 400 9.41 -9.45 -10.42
N ARG A 401 8.74 -8.55 -11.17
CA ARG A 401 8.34 -7.23 -10.68
C ARG A 401 7.23 -7.26 -9.66
N TYR A 402 6.51 -8.40 -9.54
CA TYR A 402 5.44 -8.62 -8.57
C TYR A 402 5.86 -9.59 -7.45
N ALA A 403 7.09 -10.09 -7.48
CA ALA A 403 7.63 -10.88 -6.39
C ALA A 403 8.16 -9.98 -5.26
N ILE A 404 8.02 -10.44 -4.02
CA ILE A 404 8.48 -9.70 -2.85
C ILE A 404 10.00 -9.83 -2.72
N HIS A 405 10.68 -8.70 -2.73
CA HIS A 405 12.10 -8.58 -2.41
C HIS A 405 12.27 -8.25 -0.92
N CYS A 406 13.02 -9.07 -0.19
CA CYS A 406 13.33 -8.85 1.20
C CYS A 406 14.25 -7.65 1.39
N ALA A 407 14.14 -6.97 2.53
CA ALA A 407 14.81 -5.69 2.77
C ALA A 407 16.27 -5.82 3.26
N ASN A 408 16.79 -7.03 3.39
CA ASN A 408 18.18 -7.27 3.79
C ASN A 408 19.15 -6.82 2.70
N GLY A 409 20.08 -5.94 3.03
CA GLY A 409 21.07 -5.41 2.07
C GLY A 409 22.15 -6.41 1.63
N ASP A 410 22.18 -7.60 2.21
CA ASP A 410 23.08 -8.71 1.91
C ASP A 410 22.40 -9.89 1.21
N THR A 411 21.10 -9.81 0.99
CA THR A 411 20.35 -10.83 0.24
C THR A 411 20.49 -10.51 -1.26
N ASP A 412 21.05 -11.45 -2.02
CA ASP A 412 21.16 -11.31 -3.48
C ASP A 412 19.77 -11.50 -4.11
N TRP A 413 19.40 -10.59 -4.99
CA TRP A 413 18.22 -10.70 -5.82
C TRP A 413 18.55 -11.35 -7.16
N TRP A 414 18.10 -12.57 -7.36
CA TRP A 414 18.33 -13.29 -8.60
C TRP A 414 17.09 -13.24 -9.50
N ILE A 415 17.32 -12.96 -10.78
CA ILE A 415 16.28 -13.01 -11.83
C ILE A 415 16.65 -14.11 -12.81
N SER A 416 15.71 -15.02 -13.12
CA SER A 416 15.92 -16.06 -14.11
C SER A 416 16.18 -15.50 -15.52
N LYS A 417 16.92 -16.24 -16.35
CA LYS A 417 17.27 -15.80 -17.71
C LYS A 417 16.04 -15.58 -18.61
N ASP A 418 14.97 -16.33 -18.37
CA ASP A 418 13.69 -16.19 -19.07
C ASP A 418 12.80 -15.08 -18.48
N GLY A 419 13.23 -14.42 -17.41
CA GLY A 419 12.52 -13.30 -16.77
C GLY A 419 11.30 -13.70 -15.98
N LYS A 420 11.13 -14.97 -15.60
CA LYS A 420 9.95 -15.43 -14.86
C LYS A 420 10.08 -15.34 -13.34
N TYR A 421 11.26 -15.62 -12.81
CA TYR A 421 11.49 -15.68 -11.38
C TYR A 421 12.25 -14.46 -10.88
N GLY A 422 11.83 -13.94 -9.74
CA GLY A 422 12.59 -13.01 -8.91
C GLY A 422 12.73 -13.60 -7.51
N VAL A 423 13.92 -14.02 -7.14
CA VAL A 423 14.20 -14.85 -5.97
C VAL A 423 15.17 -14.17 -5.02
N ASN A 424 14.85 -14.18 -3.73
CA ASN A 424 15.79 -13.82 -2.67
C ASN A 424 16.73 -15.01 -2.43
N VAL A 425 17.99 -14.92 -2.88
CA VAL A 425 18.97 -15.99 -2.68
C VAL A 425 19.44 -15.97 -1.23
N LEU A 426 19.23 -17.09 -0.54
CA LEU A 426 19.54 -17.21 0.89
C LEU A 426 20.97 -17.70 1.12
N THR A 427 21.36 -18.77 0.43
CA THR A 427 22.70 -19.38 0.53
C THR A 427 22.91 -20.43 -0.57
N ALA A 428 24.13 -20.95 -0.69
CA ALA A 428 24.41 -22.15 -1.45
C ALA A 428 24.24 -23.40 -0.56
N VAL A 429 23.79 -24.50 -1.15
CA VAL A 429 23.55 -25.79 -0.46
C VAL A 429 24.09 -26.94 -1.29
N GLU A 430 24.52 -28.01 -0.63
CA GLU A 430 24.94 -29.26 -1.25
C GLU A 430 23.83 -30.28 -1.20
N VAL A 431 23.57 -30.96 -2.33
CA VAL A 431 22.63 -32.09 -2.46
C VAL A 431 23.41 -33.39 -2.68
N GLU A 432 23.09 -34.43 -1.91
CA GLU A 432 23.65 -35.78 -2.04
C GLU A 432 22.60 -36.84 -2.46
#